data_ed4f2af21da851daff647d42e6ea2d47
#
_entry.id   ed4f2af21da851daff647d42e6ea2d47
#
_cell.length_a   1.000
_cell.length_b   1.000
_cell.length_c   1.000
_cell.angle_alpha   90.00
_cell.angle_beta   90.00
_cell.angle_gamma   90.00
#
_symmetry.space_group_name_H-M   'P 1'
#
loop_
_entity.id
_entity.type
_entity.pdbx_description
1 polymer ?
#
loop_
_entity_poly.entity_id
_entity_poly.type
_entity_poly.pdbx_seq_one_letter_code
_entity_poly.pdbx_strand_id
1 'polypeptide(L)'
;MELLHLAQLFVVLLSLTLALFHFRFREKHLFHLVYAIFCASSSMYVAHKLVGSFWEPYHHLIGMFGVFTASGYWLFARTFFRKNNPINRHHLILVGLLSICLALRHLLLFSEKMWLVNSDWIAPLISILTEVVAIIYPGMLVLIFWEGYRVLNITTSRQRKVAIIYLGSFVFCVVSVMLIGSILPASLANGSGRDWLSAFAFLLILMSSHGLIRFRQQQLEQTEKGAPNSIQEEASLAQEIQTILADKKRFLEPNLRVADIARELDVPEYRIRALMLNHFKAKNFNHYVNQMRIEHAKTILTASDKQGWSVLVVGMESGFASIAPFTRAFKEFTGCTPGQYRKQHSTK
;
A
#
# COMPACT_ATOMS: atom_id res chain seq x y z
N MET A 1 -24.31 -15.55 30.32
CA MET A 1 -24.65 -14.26 29.67
C MET A 1 -23.67 -13.16 30.05
N GLU A 2 -23.38 -12.93 31.32
CA GLU A 2 -22.49 -11.84 31.79
C GLU A 2 -21.08 -11.84 31.16
N LEU A 3 -20.43 -12.99 31.06
CA LEU A 3 -19.09 -13.08 30.50
C LEU A 3 -19.03 -12.72 29.01
N LEU A 4 -20.08 -13.06 28.23
CA LEU A 4 -20.19 -12.66 26.82
C LEU A 4 -20.34 -11.16 26.67
N HIS A 5 -21.19 -10.54 27.49
CA HIS A 5 -21.36 -9.08 27.49
C HIS A 5 -20.05 -8.37 27.86
N LEU A 6 -19.27 -8.90 28.82
CA LEU A 6 -17.95 -8.37 29.16
C LEU A 6 -16.97 -8.49 27.98
N ALA A 7 -16.96 -9.63 27.27
CA ALA A 7 -16.13 -9.80 26.09
C ALA A 7 -16.52 -8.84 24.95
N GLN A 8 -17.79 -8.66 24.70
CA GLN A 8 -18.30 -7.71 23.71
C GLN A 8 -17.97 -6.26 24.11
N LEU A 9 -18.12 -5.89 25.38
CA LEU A 9 -17.74 -4.59 25.89
C LEU A 9 -16.24 -4.33 25.74
N PHE A 10 -15.41 -5.36 26.02
CA PHE A 10 -13.97 -5.27 25.79
C PHE A 10 -13.64 -4.99 24.31
N VAL A 11 -14.30 -5.68 23.37
CA VAL A 11 -14.11 -5.44 21.93
C VAL A 11 -14.53 -4.03 21.55
N VAL A 12 -15.64 -3.51 22.10
CA VAL A 12 -16.10 -2.13 21.89
C VAL A 12 -15.05 -1.13 22.35
N LEU A 13 -14.58 -1.24 23.59
CA LEU A 13 -13.58 -0.35 24.16
C LEU A 13 -12.24 -0.40 23.43
N LEU A 14 -11.77 -1.59 23.11
CA LEU A 14 -10.55 -1.79 22.33
C LEU A 14 -10.66 -1.15 20.94
N SER A 15 -11.79 -1.36 20.25
CA SER A 15 -12.03 -0.77 18.93
C SER A 15 -12.02 0.76 18.98
N LEU A 16 -12.66 1.37 19.98
CA LEU A 16 -12.65 2.83 20.18
C LEU A 16 -11.25 3.34 20.49
N THR A 17 -10.51 2.64 21.35
CA THR A 17 -9.13 2.98 21.68
C THR A 17 -8.24 2.96 20.45
N LEU A 18 -8.33 1.91 19.62
CA LEU A 18 -7.60 1.81 18.36
C LEU A 18 -8.03 2.88 17.36
N ALA A 19 -9.33 3.20 17.28
CA ALA A 19 -9.83 4.27 16.43
C ALA A 19 -9.22 5.62 16.81
N LEU A 20 -9.25 5.98 18.09
CA LEU A 20 -8.68 7.22 18.61
C LEU A 20 -7.16 7.27 18.43
N PHE A 21 -6.46 6.15 18.71
CA PHE A 21 -5.02 6.05 18.52
C PHE A 21 -4.64 6.33 17.06
N HIS A 22 -5.25 5.64 16.09
CA HIS A 22 -4.93 5.82 14.68
C HIS A 22 -5.42 7.14 14.10
N PHE A 23 -6.50 7.70 14.63
CA PHE A 23 -6.99 9.02 14.24
C PHE A 23 -6.03 10.14 14.69
N ARG A 24 -5.37 9.99 15.86
CA ARG A 24 -4.43 10.96 16.42
C ARG A 24 -3.01 10.86 15.83
N PHE A 25 -2.72 9.84 15.02
CA PHE A 25 -1.39 9.64 14.46
C PHE A 25 -0.99 10.85 13.59
N ARG A 26 0.18 11.45 13.86
CA ARG A 26 0.62 12.73 13.28
C ARG A 26 1.03 12.57 11.81
N GLU A 27 1.62 11.44 11.45
CA GLU A 27 1.99 11.09 10.06
C GLU A 27 0.85 10.28 9.42
N LYS A 28 -0.10 11.01 8.82
CA LYS A 28 -1.35 10.44 8.30
C LYS A 28 -1.18 9.77 6.96
N HIS A 29 -0.64 8.57 6.93
CA HIS A 29 -0.91 7.71 5.79
C HIS A 29 -2.40 7.36 5.75
N LEU A 30 -2.98 7.36 4.55
CA LEU A 30 -4.41 7.14 4.32
C LEU A 30 -4.95 5.86 5.01
N PHE A 31 -4.13 4.81 5.12
CA PHE A 31 -4.52 3.58 5.79
C PHE A 31 -4.78 3.74 7.30
N HIS A 32 -4.15 4.70 7.99
CA HIS A 32 -4.45 4.99 9.40
C HIS A 32 -5.86 5.56 9.57
N LEU A 33 -6.22 6.53 8.72
CA LEU A 33 -7.55 7.12 8.76
C LEU A 33 -8.64 6.09 8.45
N VAL A 34 -8.42 5.29 7.40
CA VAL A 34 -9.40 4.25 7.00
C VAL A 34 -9.51 3.16 8.07
N TYR A 35 -8.38 2.78 8.70
CA TYR A 35 -8.41 1.83 9.81
C TYR A 35 -9.12 2.40 11.05
N ALA A 36 -8.93 3.68 11.36
CA ALA A 36 -9.66 4.35 12.45
C ALA A 36 -11.17 4.34 12.20
N ILE A 37 -11.62 4.64 10.98
CA ILE A 37 -13.04 4.58 10.58
C ILE A 37 -13.57 3.14 10.71
N PHE A 38 -12.81 2.14 10.23
CA PHE A 38 -13.16 0.73 10.39
C PHE A 38 -13.31 0.35 11.87
N CYS A 39 -12.38 0.73 12.74
CA CYS A 39 -12.42 0.44 14.17
C CYS A 39 -13.63 1.13 14.83
N ALA A 40 -13.89 2.40 14.53
CA ALA A 40 -15.05 3.12 15.07
C ALA A 40 -16.38 2.45 14.63
N SER A 41 -16.50 2.09 13.36
CA SER A 41 -17.70 1.39 12.86
C SER A 41 -17.85 0.00 13.47
N SER A 42 -16.75 -0.75 13.64
CA SER A 42 -16.76 -2.06 14.29
C SER A 42 -17.23 -1.97 15.75
N SER A 43 -16.80 -0.92 16.46
CA SER A 43 -17.28 -0.65 17.82
C SER A 43 -18.80 -0.48 17.85
N MET A 44 -19.34 0.34 16.93
CA MET A 44 -20.80 0.57 16.85
C MET A 44 -21.55 -0.69 16.45
N TYR A 45 -21.00 -1.51 15.55
CA TYR A 45 -21.59 -2.79 15.17
C TYR A 45 -21.68 -3.77 16.35
N VAL A 46 -20.62 -3.90 17.15
CA VAL A 46 -20.60 -4.77 18.33
C VAL A 46 -21.50 -4.20 19.44
N ALA A 47 -21.47 -2.86 19.65
CA ALA A 47 -22.35 -2.19 20.61
C ALA A 47 -23.82 -2.37 20.27
N HIS A 48 -24.22 -2.28 18.99
CA HIS A 48 -25.57 -2.59 18.52
C HIS A 48 -26.03 -3.99 18.97
N LYS A 49 -25.15 -5.01 18.83
CA LYS A 49 -25.47 -6.37 19.27
C LYS A 49 -25.55 -6.49 20.80
N LEU A 50 -24.61 -5.86 21.50
CA LEU A 50 -24.54 -5.87 22.96
C LEU A 50 -25.80 -5.27 23.59
N VAL A 51 -26.26 -4.14 23.05
CA VAL A 51 -27.38 -3.37 23.58
C VAL A 51 -28.75 -3.89 23.09
N GLY A 52 -28.75 -4.68 22.02
CA GLY A 52 -29.96 -5.14 21.35
C GLY A 52 -30.96 -5.89 22.24
N SER A 53 -30.46 -6.59 23.28
CA SER A 53 -31.30 -7.31 24.24
C SER A 53 -31.91 -6.41 25.32
N PHE A 54 -31.37 -5.20 25.54
CA PHE A 54 -31.77 -4.31 26.64
C PHE A 54 -32.49 -3.07 26.16
N TRP A 55 -32.24 -2.63 24.93
CA TRP A 55 -32.64 -1.32 24.43
C TRP A 55 -33.31 -1.39 23.05
N GLU A 56 -34.26 -2.28 22.92
CA GLU A 56 -35.08 -2.32 21.72
C GLU A 56 -36.10 -1.16 21.76
N PRO A 57 -36.28 -0.39 20.66
CA PRO A 57 -35.68 -0.50 19.33
C PRO A 57 -34.44 0.40 19.10
N TYR A 58 -33.98 1.12 20.12
CA TYR A 58 -32.93 2.17 20.01
C TYR A 58 -31.57 1.62 19.55
N HIS A 59 -31.31 0.29 19.74
CA HIS A 59 -30.09 -0.33 19.27
C HIS A 59 -29.94 -0.22 17.75
N HIS A 60 -31.03 -0.11 16.98
CA HIS A 60 -30.95 0.11 15.53
C HIS A 60 -30.31 1.46 15.18
N LEU A 61 -30.48 2.50 15.97
CA LEU A 61 -29.82 3.79 15.77
C LEU A 61 -28.29 3.66 15.93
N ILE A 62 -27.81 2.84 16.89
CA ILE A 62 -26.38 2.51 17.04
C ILE A 62 -25.91 1.72 15.82
N GLY A 63 -26.71 0.78 15.32
CA GLY A 63 -26.41 -0.02 14.13
C GLY A 63 -26.14 0.81 12.87
N MET A 64 -26.80 1.97 12.73
CA MET A 64 -26.56 2.89 11.61
C MET A 64 -25.11 3.40 11.54
N PHE A 65 -24.38 3.47 12.64
CA PHE A 65 -22.96 3.84 12.67
C PHE A 65 -22.04 2.63 12.45
N GLY A 66 -22.55 1.40 12.55
CA GLY A 66 -21.83 0.16 12.29
C GLY A 66 -21.75 -0.26 10.81
N VAL A 67 -22.37 0.49 9.89
CA VAL A 67 -22.54 0.11 8.48
C VAL A 67 -21.24 0.04 7.68
N PHE A 68 -20.20 0.74 8.10
CA PHE A 68 -18.90 0.77 7.42
C PHE A 68 -17.96 -0.41 7.78
N THR A 69 -18.38 -1.35 8.62
CA THR A 69 -17.48 -2.39 9.14
C THR A 69 -16.85 -3.23 8.02
N ALA A 70 -17.61 -3.85 7.14
CA ALA A 70 -17.07 -4.67 6.06
C ALA A 70 -16.40 -3.82 4.96
N SER A 71 -17.06 -2.75 4.53
CA SER A 71 -16.54 -1.85 3.49
C SER A 71 -15.32 -1.07 3.99
N GLY A 72 -15.28 -0.68 5.25
CA GLY A 72 -14.12 -0.04 5.89
C GLY A 72 -12.92 -0.97 5.95
N TYR A 73 -13.11 -2.25 6.28
CA TYR A 73 -12.03 -3.23 6.27
C TYR A 73 -11.49 -3.50 4.86
N TRP A 74 -12.36 -3.56 3.86
CA TRP A 74 -11.94 -3.62 2.47
C TRP A 74 -11.13 -2.41 2.03
N LEU A 75 -11.58 -1.19 2.33
CA LEU A 75 -10.84 0.04 2.03
C LEU A 75 -9.50 0.09 2.78
N PHE A 76 -9.47 -0.38 4.04
CA PHE A 76 -8.21 -0.52 4.79
C PHE A 76 -7.25 -1.46 4.05
N ALA A 77 -7.67 -2.65 3.65
CA ALA A 77 -6.84 -3.58 2.89
C ALA A 77 -6.28 -2.94 1.60
N ARG A 78 -7.14 -2.22 0.86
CA ARG A 78 -6.72 -1.51 -0.35
C ARG A 78 -5.66 -0.45 -0.08
N THR A 79 -5.88 0.40 0.92
CA THR A 79 -4.92 1.47 1.27
C THR A 79 -3.63 0.93 1.86
N PHE A 80 -3.71 -0.23 2.51
CA PHE A 80 -2.56 -0.90 3.09
C PHE A 80 -1.69 -1.60 2.04
N PHE A 81 -2.28 -2.29 1.07
CA PHE A 81 -1.54 -3.09 0.09
C PHE A 81 -1.25 -2.37 -1.23
N ARG A 82 -1.99 -1.34 -1.61
CA ARG A 82 -1.78 -0.61 -2.87
C ARG A 82 -0.99 0.67 -2.64
N LYS A 83 0.04 0.89 -3.47
CA LYS A 83 0.84 2.13 -3.44
C LYS A 83 0.20 3.25 -4.27
N ASN A 84 -0.36 2.92 -5.44
CA ASN A 84 -0.89 3.89 -6.39
C ASN A 84 -2.41 3.79 -6.45
N ASN A 85 -3.10 4.94 -6.33
CA ASN A 85 -4.55 5.09 -6.44
C ASN A 85 -5.35 4.02 -5.68
N PRO A 86 -5.16 3.88 -4.34
CA PRO A 86 -5.82 2.82 -3.57
C PRO A 86 -7.34 3.02 -3.53
N ILE A 87 -7.83 4.26 -3.54
CA ILE A 87 -9.24 4.61 -3.51
C ILE A 87 -9.58 5.51 -4.70
N ASN A 88 -10.56 5.09 -5.51
CA ASN A 88 -11.12 5.82 -6.62
C ASN A 88 -12.60 6.16 -6.34
N ARG A 89 -13.17 7.10 -7.12
CA ARG A 89 -14.59 7.47 -7.02
C ARG A 89 -15.55 6.28 -7.05
N HIS A 90 -15.28 5.26 -7.87
CA HIS A 90 -16.13 4.06 -7.96
C HIS A 90 -16.16 3.26 -6.65
N HIS A 91 -15.04 3.18 -5.94
CA HIS A 91 -14.98 2.51 -4.63
C HIS A 91 -15.80 3.28 -3.58
N LEU A 92 -15.72 4.62 -3.61
CA LEU A 92 -16.50 5.46 -2.70
C LEU A 92 -18.01 5.38 -3.00
N ILE A 93 -18.38 5.34 -4.28
CA ILE A 93 -19.79 5.14 -4.69
C ILE A 93 -20.29 3.78 -4.19
N LEU A 94 -19.55 2.68 -4.42
CA LEU A 94 -19.92 1.35 -3.95
C LEU A 94 -20.11 1.31 -2.44
N VAL A 95 -19.13 1.84 -1.69
CA VAL A 95 -19.19 1.93 -0.22
C VAL A 95 -20.35 2.80 0.24
N GLY A 96 -20.57 3.94 -0.40
CA GLY A 96 -21.67 4.85 -0.10
C GLY A 96 -23.05 4.20 -0.31
N LEU A 97 -23.25 3.57 -1.46
CA LEU A 97 -24.50 2.87 -1.75
C LEU A 97 -24.80 1.75 -0.74
N LEU A 98 -23.78 0.92 -0.44
CA LEU A 98 -23.93 -0.16 0.55
C LEU A 98 -24.24 0.41 1.94
N SER A 99 -23.55 1.47 2.34
CA SER A 99 -23.77 2.11 3.64
C SER A 99 -25.15 2.76 3.76
N ILE A 100 -25.63 3.41 2.70
CA ILE A 100 -26.98 3.98 2.65
C ILE A 100 -28.01 2.86 2.75
N CYS A 101 -27.84 1.76 2.01
CA CYS A 101 -28.74 0.61 2.04
C CYS A 101 -28.85 0.02 3.46
N LEU A 102 -27.72 -0.20 4.14
CA LEU A 102 -27.66 -0.71 5.50
C LEU A 102 -28.25 0.28 6.52
N ALA A 103 -27.91 1.57 6.41
CA ALA A 103 -28.44 2.61 7.29
C ALA A 103 -29.97 2.75 7.15
N LEU A 104 -30.47 2.74 5.90
CA LEU A 104 -31.89 2.77 5.62
C LEU A 104 -32.60 1.56 6.22
N ARG A 105 -32.04 0.36 6.09
CA ARG A 105 -32.59 -0.85 6.72
C ARG A 105 -32.70 -0.69 8.25
N HIS A 106 -31.68 -0.18 8.93
CA HIS A 106 -31.73 0.06 10.36
C HIS A 106 -32.75 1.13 10.75
N LEU A 107 -32.86 2.19 9.94
CA LEU A 107 -33.85 3.26 10.16
C LEU A 107 -35.28 2.73 10.02
N LEU A 108 -35.55 1.91 9.01
CA LEU A 108 -36.86 1.31 8.82
C LEU A 108 -37.22 0.35 9.97
N LEU A 109 -36.27 -0.49 10.40
CA LEU A 109 -36.47 -1.39 11.56
C LEU A 109 -36.77 -0.59 12.85
N PHE A 110 -36.06 0.52 13.06
CA PHE A 110 -36.36 1.42 14.17
C PHE A 110 -37.76 2.01 14.07
N SER A 111 -38.14 2.52 12.88
CA SER A 111 -39.43 3.16 12.64
C SER A 111 -40.61 2.17 12.80
N GLU A 112 -40.45 0.93 12.33
CA GLU A 112 -41.41 -0.14 12.50
C GLU A 112 -41.66 -0.44 13.99
N LYS A 113 -40.59 -0.63 14.74
CA LYS A 113 -40.65 -0.95 16.18
C LYS A 113 -41.19 0.19 17.06
N MET A 114 -41.01 1.43 16.60
CA MET A 114 -41.53 2.64 17.27
C MET A 114 -42.97 2.98 16.85
N TRP A 115 -43.60 2.16 16.01
CA TRP A 115 -44.96 2.40 15.49
C TRP A 115 -45.12 3.73 14.74
N LEU A 116 -44.00 4.26 14.22
CA LEU A 116 -43.98 5.53 13.49
C LEU A 116 -44.58 5.40 12.08
N VAL A 117 -44.52 4.18 11.50
CA VAL A 117 -45.02 3.89 10.17
C VAL A 117 -45.76 2.53 10.21
N ASN A 118 -46.79 2.38 9.38
CA ASN A 118 -47.53 1.11 9.28
C ASN A 118 -46.62 0.00 8.76
N SER A 119 -46.56 -1.13 9.47
CA SER A 119 -45.74 -2.31 9.16
C SER A 119 -46.00 -2.86 7.76
N ASP A 120 -47.25 -2.84 7.29
CA ASP A 120 -47.65 -3.40 5.99
C ASP A 120 -46.92 -2.73 4.81
N TRP A 121 -46.58 -1.44 4.94
CA TRP A 121 -45.91 -0.68 3.90
C TRP A 121 -44.40 -0.85 3.91
N ILE A 122 -43.77 -1.01 5.08
CA ILE A 122 -42.33 -1.05 5.20
C ILE A 122 -41.73 -2.46 5.26
N ALA A 123 -42.50 -3.47 5.70
CA ALA A 123 -42.02 -4.84 5.78
C ALA A 123 -41.48 -5.39 4.44
N PRO A 124 -42.13 -5.17 3.27
CA PRO A 124 -41.57 -5.58 1.99
C PRO A 124 -40.23 -4.89 1.66
N LEU A 125 -40.08 -3.60 2.00
CA LEU A 125 -38.85 -2.84 1.77
C LEU A 125 -37.73 -3.34 2.66
N ILE A 126 -38.00 -3.63 3.93
CA ILE A 126 -37.02 -4.25 4.86
C ILE A 126 -36.56 -5.59 4.33
N SER A 127 -37.50 -6.43 3.83
CA SER A 127 -37.16 -7.72 3.23
C SER A 127 -36.25 -7.56 2.01
N ILE A 128 -36.60 -6.70 1.06
CA ILE A 128 -35.78 -6.42 -0.12
C ILE A 128 -34.35 -5.93 0.29
N LEU A 129 -34.27 -4.99 1.20
CA LEU A 129 -32.98 -4.49 1.68
C LEU A 129 -32.16 -5.59 2.37
N THR A 130 -32.81 -6.49 3.08
CA THR A 130 -32.14 -7.63 3.75
C THR A 130 -31.60 -8.62 2.73
N GLU A 131 -32.36 -8.96 1.68
CA GLU A 131 -31.90 -9.83 0.60
C GLU A 131 -30.75 -9.19 -0.21
N VAL A 132 -30.86 -7.91 -0.52
CA VAL A 132 -29.77 -7.17 -1.20
C VAL A 132 -28.48 -7.23 -0.38
N VAL A 133 -28.56 -7.01 0.92
CA VAL A 133 -27.39 -7.11 1.82
C VAL A 133 -26.85 -8.54 1.88
N ALA A 134 -27.72 -9.55 1.95
CA ALA A 134 -27.34 -10.96 1.97
C ALA A 134 -26.57 -11.39 0.71
N ILE A 135 -26.88 -10.80 -0.45
CA ILE A 135 -26.16 -11.05 -1.71
C ILE A 135 -24.84 -10.29 -1.76
N ILE A 136 -24.81 -9.03 -1.34
CA ILE A 136 -23.61 -8.17 -1.46
C ILE A 136 -22.55 -8.55 -0.43
N TYR A 137 -22.94 -8.98 0.76
CA TYR A 137 -22.00 -9.25 1.86
C TYR A 137 -20.94 -10.32 1.53
N PRO A 138 -21.28 -11.49 0.95
CA PRO A 138 -20.27 -12.45 0.47
C PRO A 138 -19.33 -11.86 -0.58
N GLY A 139 -19.84 -11.01 -1.48
CA GLY A 139 -19.02 -10.28 -2.45
C GLY A 139 -17.96 -9.39 -1.78
N MET A 140 -18.33 -8.71 -0.69
CA MET A 140 -17.37 -7.93 0.09
C MET A 140 -16.28 -8.81 0.73
N LEU A 141 -16.61 -10.00 1.22
CA LEU A 141 -15.61 -10.94 1.75
C LEU A 141 -14.63 -11.38 0.66
N VAL A 142 -15.11 -11.64 -0.55
CA VAL A 142 -14.25 -11.95 -1.70
C VAL A 142 -13.33 -10.78 -2.05
N LEU A 143 -13.85 -9.56 -2.04
CA LEU A 143 -13.04 -8.35 -2.31
C LEU A 143 -11.95 -8.13 -1.25
N ILE A 144 -12.27 -8.37 0.04
CA ILE A 144 -11.29 -8.30 1.14
C ILE A 144 -10.19 -9.34 0.94
N PHE A 145 -10.56 -10.59 0.66
CA PHE A 145 -9.62 -11.67 0.38
C PHE A 145 -8.71 -11.36 -0.81
N TRP A 146 -9.29 -10.84 -1.91
CA TRP A 146 -8.58 -10.53 -3.14
C TRP A 146 -7.44 -9.51 -2.94
N GLU A 147 -7.63 -8.51 -2.08
CA GLU A 147 -6.58 -7.52 -1.83
C GLU A 147 -5.32 -8.13 -1.20
N GLY A 148 -5.47 -9.09 -0.31
CA GLY A 148 -4.33 -9.83 0.25
C GLY A 148 -3.74 -10.85 -0.73
N TYR A 149 -4.60 -11.60 -1.44
CA TYR A 149 -4.18 -12.67 -2.36
C TYR A 149 -3.32 -12.15 -3.51
N ARG A 150 -3.72 -11.06 -4.16
CA ARG A 150 -2.95 -10.49 -5.28
C ARG A 150 -1.52 -10.11 -4.93
N VAL A 151 -1.24 -9.84 -3.67
CA VAL A 151 0.09 -9.43 -3.19
C VAL A 151 1.03 -10.64 -3.05
N LEU A 152 0.51 -11.86 -2.88
CA LEU A 152 1.31 -13.07 -2.71
C LEU A 152 2.23 -13.36 -3.91
N ASN A 153 1.79 -13.01 -5.13
CA ASN A 153 2.49 -13.34 -6.37
C ASN A 153 3.43 -12.24 -6.90
N ILE A 154 3.33 -11.01 -6.36
CA ILE A 154 3.94 -9.83 -7.01
C ILE A 154 5.10 -9.23 -6.19
N THR A 155 5.32 -9.63 -4.93
CA THR A 155 6.11 -8.84 -3.99
C THR A 155 7.28 -9.60 -3.34
N THR A 156 8.17 -8.80 -2.72
CA THR A 156 9.32 -9.28 -1.96
C THR A 156 8.91 -10.25 -0.84
N SER A 157 9.83 -11.12 -0.42
CA SER A 157 9.60 -12.13 0.63
C SER A 157 8.98 -11.55 1.92
N ARG A 158 9.31 -10.30 2.25
CA ARG A 158 8.81 -9.60 3.45
C ARG A 158 7.36 -9.15 3.30
N GLN A 159 6.98 -8.55 2.17
CA GLN A 159 5.58 -8.16 1.89
C GLN A 159 4.67 -9.39 1.75
N ARG A 160 5.22 -10.50 1.23
CA ARG A 160 4.52 -11.78 1.17
C ARG A 160 4.17 -12.30 2.57
N LYS A 161 5.08 -12.22 3.57
CA LYS A 161 4.79 -12.59 4.96
C LYS A 161 3.64 -11.77 5.55
N VAL A 162 3.62 -10.46 5.31
CA VAL A 162 2.53 -9.56 5.74
C VAL A 162 1.18 -9.98 5.12
N ALA A 163 1.17 -10.28 3.83
CA ALA A 163 -0.04 -10.75 3.14
C ALA A 163 -0.52 -12.12 3.66
N ILE A 164 0.40 -13.04 3.98
CA ILE A 164 0.06 -14.35 4.57
C ILE A 164 -0.59 -14.17 5.94
N ILE A 165 -0.05 -13.32 6.83
CA ILE A 165 -0.63 -13.06 8.16
C ILE A 165 -2.02 -12.43 8.02
N TYR A 166 -2.17 -11.44 7.11
CA TYR A 166 -3.47 -10.82 6.83
C TYR A 166 -4.50 -11.83 6.34
N LEU A 167 -4.17 -12.61 5.30
CA LEU A 167 -5.07 -13.62 4.74
C LEU A 167 -5.37 -14.74 5.75
N GLY A 168 -4.34 -15.21 6.47
CA GLY A 168 -4.52 -16.28 7.46
C GLY A 168 -5.49 -15.86 8.56
N SER A 169 -5.34 -14.66 9.13
CA SER A 169 -6.26 -14.15 10.14
C SER A 169 -7.69 -13.95 9.58
N PHE A 170 -7.81 -13.39 8.38
CA PHE A 170 -9.11 -13.18 7.73
C PHE A 170 -9.82 -14.48 7.41
N VAL A 171 -9.15 -15.41 6.71
CA VAL A 171 -9.73 -16.72 6.35
C VAL A 171 -10.09 -17.51 7.60
N PHE A 172 -9.22 -17.52 8.62
CA PHE A 172 -9.53 -18.18 9.89
C PHE A 172 -10.82 -17.62 10.51
N CYS A 173 -11.01 -16.30 10.54
CA CYS A 173 -12.22 -15.68 11.08
C CYS A 173 -13.47 -16.07 10.28
N VAL A 174 -13.40 -15.96 8.92
CA VAL A 174 -14.54 -16.30 8.05
C VAL A 174 -14.92 -17.77 8.19
N VAL A 175 -13.92 -18.67 8.11
CA VAL A 175 -14.14 -20.11 8.21
C VAL A 175 -14.67 -20.49 9.60
N SER A 176 -14.12 -19.93 10.68
CA SER A 176 -14.61 -20.21 12.04
C SER A 176 -16.07 -19.81 12.21
N VAL A 177 -16.45 -18.62 11.75
CA VAL A 177 -17.84 -18.15 11.87
C VAL A 177 -18.80 -18.97 10.98
N MET A 178 -18.38 -19.34 9.76
CA MET A 178 -19.22 -20.12 8.84
C MET A 178 -19.33 -21.60 9.22
N LEU A 179 -18.19 -22.30 9.45
CA LEU A 179 -18.19 -23.74 9.74
C LEU A 179 -18.81 -24.05 11.10
N ILE A 180 -18.46 -23.30 12.13
CA ILE A 180 -18.97 -23.56 13.46
C ILE A 180 -20.48 -23.24 13.52
N GLY A 181 -20.95 -22.22 12.79
CA GLY A 181 -22.38 -21.96 12.63
C GLY A 181 -23.14 -23.08 11.93
N SER A 182 -22.46 -23.95 11.17
CA SER A 182 -23.07 -25.08 10.42
C SER A 182 -22.91 -26.43 11.11
N ILE A 183 -21.85 -26.61 11.93
CA ILE A 183 -21.50 -27.90 12.54
C ILE A 183 -22.01 -28.01 13.98
N LEU A 184 -22.12 -26.87 14.68
CA LEU A 184 -22.63 -26.88 16.08
C LEU A 184 -24.12 -27.27 16.14
N PRO A 185 -24.51 -28.04 17.16
CA PRO A 185 -25.92 -28.30 17.44
C PRO A 185 -26.72 -27.00 17.52
N ALA A 186 -27.97 -27.00 17.07
CA ALA A 186 -28.83 -25.80 17.04
C ALA A 186 -28.91 -25.10 18.42
N SER A 187 -28.80 -25.85 19.50
CA SER A 187 -28.77 -25.33 20.88
C SER A 187 -27.56 -24.44 21.19
N LEU A 188 -26.41 -24.70 20.55
CA LEU A 188 -25.19 -23.91 20.68
C LEU A 188 -25.02 -22.92 19.54
N ALA A 189 -25.50 -23.24 18.33
CA ALA A 189 -25.41 -22.40 17.15
C ALA A 189 -26.39 -21.21 17.17
N ASN A 190 -27.57 -21.38 17.78
CA ASN A 190 -28.62 -20.35 17.85
C ASN A 190 -28.54 -19.48 19.12
N GLY A 191 -27.51 -19.61 19.93
CA GLY A 191 -27.34 -18.89 21.19
C GLY A 191 -26.03 -18.14 21.29
N SER A 192 -25.52 -18.03 22.49
CA SER A 192 -24.28 -17.32 22.85
C SER A 192 -23.03 -17.77 22.08
N GLY A 193 -23.00 -19.00 21.53
CA GLY A 193 -21.84 -19.53 20.80
C GLY A 193 -21.47 -18.72 19.55
N ARG A 194 -22.46 -18.33 18.74
CA ARG A 194 -22.20 -17.48 17.55
C ARG A 194 -21.70 -16.08 17.92
N ASP A 195 -22.20 -15.54 19.02
CA ASP A 195 -21.77 -14.22 19.50
C ASP A 195 -20.37 -14.23 20.06
N TRP A 196 -19.98 -15.31 20.77
CA TRP A 196 -18.61 -15.54 21.20
C TRP A 196 -17.64 -15.62 20.03
N LEU A 197 -17.98 -16.37 18.98
CA LEU A 197 -17.17 -16.49 17.78
C LEU A 197 -17.02 -15.16 17.06
N SER A 198 -18.11 -14.41 16.95
CA SER A 198 -18.07 -13.10 16.33
C SER A 198 -17.20 -12.11 17.11
N ALA A 199 -17.29 -12.10 18.44
CA ALA A 199 -16.45 -11.27 19.29
C ALA A 199 -14.95 -11.65 19.17
N PHE A 200 -14.63 -12.95 19.18
CA PHE A 200 -13.26 -13.45 18.97
C PHE A 200 -12.74 -13.11 17.57
N ALA A 201 -13.54 -13.28 16.52
CA ALA A 201 -13.16 -12.94 15.14
C ALA A 201 -12.85 -11.43 15.00
N PHE A 202 -13.69 -10.57 15.60
CA PHE A 202 -13.42 -9.13 15.62
C PHE A 202 -12.12 -8.80 16.35
N LEU A 203 -11.89 -9.41 17.52
CA LEU A 203 -10.66 -9.21 18.28
C LEU A 203 -9.43 -9.60 17.44
N LEU A 204 -9.47 -10.76 16.79
CA LEU A 204 -8.38 -11.26 15.96
C LEU A 204 -8.10 -10.35 14.76
N ILE A 205 -9.12 -9.88 14.07
CA ILE A 205 -8.99 -8.96 12.92
C ILE A 205 -8.42 -7.61 13.39
N LEU A 206 -8.90 -7.05 14.49
CA LEU A 206 -8.42 -5.79 15.04
C LEU A 206 -6.94 -5.89 15.43
N MET A 207 -6.59 -6.92 16.20
CA MET A 207 -5.22 -7.09 16.70
C MET A 207 -4.23 -7.43 15.59
N SER A 208 -4.59 -8.34 14.66
CA SER A 208 -3.73 -8.69 13.53
C SER A 208 -3.49 -7.47 12.63
N SER A 209 -4.53 -6.72 12.29
CA SER A 209 -4.43 -5.50 11.46
C SER A 209 -3.60 -4.41 12.15
N HIS A 210 -3.79 -4.18 13.46
CA HIS A 210 -2.97 -3.26 14.23
C HIS A 210 -1.49 -3.69 14.24
N GLY A 211 -1.22 -4.97 14.48
CA GLY A 211 0.14 -5.54 14.43
C GLY A 211 0.81 -5.36 13.07
N LEU A 212 0.07 -5.59 11.97
CA LEU A 212 0.56 -5.38 10.61
C LEU A 212 0.88 -3.91 10.31
N ILE A 213 0.05 -2.97 10.79
CA ILE A 213 0.30 -1.54 10.67
C ILE A 213 1.58 -1.16 11.43
N ARG A 214 1.73 -1.60 12.68
CA ARG A 214 2.92 -1.35 13.50
C ARG A 214 4.17 -1.93 12.87
N PHE A 215 4.11 -3.15 12.35
CA PHE A 215 5.22 -3.78 11.64
C PHE A 215 5.63 -2.98 10.40
N ARG A 216 4.67 -2.49 9.61
CA ARG A 216 4.95 -1.64 8.45
C ARG A 216 5.57 -0.30 8.86
N GLN A 217 5.10 0.33 9.92
CA GLN A 217 5.68 1.57 10.44
C GLN A 217 7.12 1.40 10.88
N GLN A 218 7.43 0.36 11.65
CA GLN A 218 8.79 0.06 12.07
C GLN A 218 9.73 -0.13 10.86
N GLN A 219 9.21 -0.70 9.76
CA GLN A 219 10.00 -0.83 8.53
C GLN A 219 10.27 0.52 7.86
N LEU A 220 9.28 1.42 7.82
CA LEU A 220 9.45 2.76 7.28
C LEU A 220 10.46 3.56 8.12
N GLU A 221 10.32 3.52 9.43
CA GLU A 221 11.26 4.15 10.37
C GLU A 221 12.70 3.59 10.26
N GLN A 222 12.84 2.27 10.06
CA GLN A 222 14.15 1.66 9.84
C GLN A 222 14.74 2.05 8.49
N THR A 223 13.92 2.24 7.47
CA THR A 223 14.36 2.72 6.16
C THR A 223 14.75 4.20 6.24
N GLU A 224 14.05 5.00 7.03
CA GLU A 224 14.38 6.40 7.28
C GLU A 224 15.61 6.56 8.20
N LYS A 225 15.74 5.72 9.23
CA LYS A 225 16.94 5.68 10.11
C LYS A 225 18.15 5.06 9.42
N GLY A 226 17.96 4.25 8.40
CA GLY A 226 19.00 3.76 7.50
C GLY A 226 19.26 4.69 6.32
N ALA A 227 18.46 5.73 6.12
CA ALA A 227 18.85 6.87 5.30
C ALA A 227 19.91 7.68 6.06
N PRO A 228 20.97 8.17 5.39
CA PRO A 228 22.05 8.88 6.05
C PRO A 228 21.50 10.02 6.89
N ASN A 229 21.84 9.99 8.17
CA ASN A 229 21.35 10.94 9.19
C ASN A 229 21.94 12.34 9.06
N SER A 230 22.76 12.62 8.03
CA SER A 230 23.29 13.95 7.80
C SER A 230 23.43 14.24 6.31
N ILE A 231 23.10 15.44 5.93
CA ILE A 231 23.46 16.05 4.64
C ILE A 231 24.96 15.83 4.33
N GLN A 232 25.77 15.70 5.36
CA GLN A 232 27.22 15.50 5.29
C GLN A 232 27.62 14.08 4.85
N GLU A 233 26.88 13.02 5.27
CA GLU A 233 27.12 11.65 4.82
C GLU A 233 26.66 11.43 3.37
N GLU A 234 25.57 12.08 2.96
CA GLU A 234 25.16 12.07 1.55
C GLU A 234 26.14 12.81 0.65
N ALA A 235 26.66 13.95 1.12
CA ALA A 235 27.67 14.71 0.40
C ALA A 235 29.00 13.93 0.29
N SER A 236 29.46 13.28 1.38
CA SER A 236 30.61 12.40 1.37
C SER A 236 30.46 11.24 0.40
N LEU A 237 29.33 10.52 0.46
CA LEU A 237 29.07 9.42 -0.45
C LEU A 237 28.96 9.88 -1.91
N ALA A 238 28.36 11.04 -2.16
CA ALA A 238 28.32 11.62 -3.51
C ALA A 238 29.72 11.95 -4.02
N GLN A 239 30.57 12.48 -3.17
CA GLN A 239 31.97 12.77 -3.51
C GLN A 239 32.78 11.50 -3.81
N GLU A 240 32.59 10.43 -3.01
CA GLU A 240 33.22 9.13 -3.25
C GLU A 240 32.77 8.52 -4.58
N ILE A 241 31.48 8.58 -4.90
CA ILE A 241 30.94 8.13 -6.20
C ILE A 241 31.58 8.94 -7.34
N GLN A 242 31.70 10.26 -7.18
CA GLN A 242 32.28 11.12 -8.19
C GLN A 242 33.78 10.81 -8.40
N THR A 243 34.51 10.60 -7.31
CA THR A 243 35.93 10.19 -7.36
C THR A 243 36.10 8.85 -8.11
N ILE A 244 35.30 7.85 -7.79
CA ILE A 244 35.37 6.56 -8.47
C ILE A 244 35.03 6.70 -9.95
N LEU A 245 33.95 7.39 -10.28
CA LEU A 245 33.54 7.53 -11.66
C LEU A 245 34.47 8.44 -12.47
N ALA A 246 34.81 9.66 -11.98
CA ALA A 246 35.55 10.65 -12.73
C ALA A 246 37.06 10.45 -12.61
N ASP A 247 37.62 10.41 -11.38
CA ASP A 247 39.06 10.41 -11.15
C ASP A 247 39.69 9.05 -11.49
N LYS A 248 39.04 7.93 -11.07
CA LYS A 248 39.45 6.58 -11.46
C LYS A 248 38.97 6.20 -12.85
N LYS A 249 38.24 7.08 -13.54
CA LYS A 249 37.71 6.87 -14.93
C LYS A 249 36.88 5.60 -15.09
N ARG A 250 36.24 5.11 -14.01
CA ARG A 250 35.40 3.91 -14.08
C ARG A 250 34.21 4.07 -15.03
N PHE A 251 33.78 5.31 -15.34
CA PHE A 251 32.74 5.55 -16.35
C PHE A 251 33.12 5.02 -17.76
N LEU A 252 34.41 4.82 -18.05
CA LEU A 252 34.89 4.23 -19.31
C LEU A 252 34.78 2.71 -19.37
N GLU A 253 34.49 2.04 -18.24
CA GLU A 253 34.33 0.58 -18.24
C GLU A 253 33.04 0.18 -18.94
N PRO A 254 33.11 -0.69 -19.97
CA PRO A 254 31.90 -1.20 -20.62
C PRO A 254 31.02 -1.97 -19.63
N ASN A 255 29.70 -1.79 -19.74
CA ASN A 255 28.70 -2.50 -18.90
C ASN A 255 28.75 -2.21 -17.38
N LEU A 256 29.37 -1.11 -16.95
CA LEU A 256 29.38 -0.70 -15.55
C LEU A 256 27.93 -0.58 -14.99
N ARG A 257 27.67 -1.24 -13.87
CA ARG A 257 26.35 -1.27 -13.20
C ARG A 257 26.41 -0.58 -11.85
N VAL A 258 25.27 -0.09 -11.40
CA VAL A 258 25.12 0.48 -10.04
C VAL A 258 25.56 -0.51 -8.95
N ALA A 259 25.34 -1.82 -9.16
CA ALA A 259 25.75 -2.89 -8.24
C ALA A 259 27.28 -2.96 -8.06
N ASP A 260 28.06 -2.59 -9.06
CA ASP A 260 29.52 -2.64 -9.01
C ASP A 260 30.04 -1.53 -8.10
N ILE A 261 29.51 -0.31 -8.23
CA ILE A 261 29.83 0.82 -7.36
C ILE A 261 29.31 0.59 -5.93
N ALA A 262 28.09 0.01 -5.80
CA ALA A 262 27.51 -0.32 -4.50
C ALA A 262 28.40 -1.30 -3.71
N ARG A 263 28.97 -2.30 -4.40
CA ARG A 263 29.89 -3.28 -3.82
C ARG A 263 31.23 -2.65 -3.44
N GLU A 264 31.77 -1.76 -4.30
CA GLU A 264 33.05 -1.07 -4.04
C GLU A 264 32.98 -0.15 -2.82
N LEU A 265 31.84 0.51 -2.62
CA LEU A 265 31.59 1.44 -1.50
C LEU A 265 30.98 0.77 -0.27
N ASP A 266 30.69 -0.53 -0.32
CA ASP A 266 29.98 -1.27 0.72
C ASP A 266 28.65 -0.63 1.15
N VAL A 267 27.89 -0.11 0.16
CA VAL A 267 26.61 0.54 0.39
C VAL A 267 25.49 -0.14 -0.41
N PRO A 268 24.26 -0.15 0.09
CA PRO A 268 23.12 -0.67 -0.67
C PRO A 268 22.85 0.14 -1.95
N GLU A 269 22.53 -0.53 -3.06
CA GLU A 269 22.23 0.12 -4.35
C GLU A 269 21.20 1.25 -4.27
N TYR A 270 20.21 1.12 -3.39
CA TYR A 270 19.15 2.13 -3.27
C TYR A 270 19.69 3.50 -2.82
N ARG A 271 20.79 3.55 -2.02
CA ARG A 271 21.44 4.81 -1.62
C ARG A 271 22.02 5.52 -2.83
N ILE A 272 22.75 4.78 -3.69
CA ILE A 272 23.31 5.34 -4.93
C ILE A 272 22.19 5.83 -5.85
N ARG A 273 21.11 5.05 -6.01
CA ARG A 273 19.94 5.45 -6.83
C ARG A 273 19.25 6.72 -6.31
N ALA A 274 19.16 6.88 -4.99
CA ALA A 274 18.63 8.10 -4.38
C ALA A 274 19.54 9.31 -4.65
N LEU A 275 20.88 9.17 -4.54
CA LEU A 275 21.83 10.22 -4.86
C LEU A 275 21.79 10.63 -6.34
N MET A 276 21.60 9.68 -7.28
CA MET A 276 21.43 10.03 -8.70
C MET A 276 20.30 11.04 -8.91
N LEU A 277 19.16 10.83 -8.24
CA LEU A 277 18.00 11.70 -8.37
C LEU A 277 18.16 13.00 -7.57
N ASN A 278 18.57 12.90 -6.30
CA ASN A 278 18.53 14.01 -5.35
C ASN A 278 19.74 14.93 -5.46
N HIS A 279 20.94 14.35 -5.62
CA HIS A 279 22.21 15.11 -5.65
C HIS A 279 22.68 15.40 -7.09
N PHE A 280 22.80 14.35 -7.93
CA PHE A 280 23.31 14.51 -9.30
C PHE A 280 22.24 14.94 -10.32
N LYS A 281 20.98 15.07 -9.92
CA LYS A 281 19.83 15.46 -10.78
C LYS A 281 19.71 14.62 -12.06
N ALA A 282 20.15 13.37 -11.99
CA ALA A 282 20.10 12.42 -13.10
C ALA A 282 18.91 11.46 -12.95
N LYS A 283 18.30 11.09 -14.06
CA LYS A 283 17.14 10.16 -14.08
C LYS A 283 17.46 8.80 -13.42
N ASN A 284 18.68 8.31 -13.60
CA ASN A 284 19.19 7.07 -13.02
C ASN A 284 20.72 7.00 -13.21
N PHE A 285 21.37 5.97 -12.63
CA PHE A 285 22.81 5.73 -12.71
C PHE A 285 23.32 5.63 -14.16
N ASN A 286 22.66 4.88 -15.02
CA ASN A 286 23.08 4.72 -16.42
C ASN A 286 23.01 6.05 -17.20
N HIS A 287 22.00 6.88 -16.91
CA HIS A 287 21.90 8.21 -17.52
C HIS A 287 23.07 9.10 -17.10
N TYR A 288 23.45 9.08 -15.81
CA TYR A 288 24.59 9.83 -15.29
C TYR A 288 25.92 9.38 -15.92
N VAL A 289 26.17 8.06 -15.94
CA VAL A 289 27.38 7.51 -16.57
C VAL A 289 27.42 7.81 -18.08
N ASN A 290 26.28 7.70 -18.78
CA ASN A 290 26.24 8.05 -20.20
C ASN A 290 26.52 9.53 -20.44
N GLN A 291 26.07 10.43 -19.60
CA GLN A 291 26.40 11.85 -19.68
C GLN A 291 27.93 12.06 -19.63
N MET A 292 28.61 11.43 -18.66
CA MET A 292 30.08 11.50 -18.55
C MET A 292 30.79 10.95 -19.80
N ARG A 293 30.31 9.81 -20.31
CA ARG A 293 30.82 9.19 -21.52
C ARG A 293 30.65 10.09 -22.76
N ILE A 294 29.53 10.77 -22.87
CA ILE A 294 29.26 11.69 -23.99
C ILE A 294 30.16 12.91 -23.91
N GLU A 295 30.35 13.49 -22.72
CA GLU A 295 31.31 14.59 -22.56
C GLU A 295 32.74 14.16 -22.96
N HIS A 296 33.17 12.97 -22.54
CA HIS A 296 34.43 12.39 -22.99
C HIS A 296 34.51 12.18 -24.51
N ALA A 297 33.43 11.68 -25.12
CA ALA A 297 33.35 11.48 -26.57
C ALA A 297 33.47 12.84 -27.32
N LYS A 298 32.87 13.90 -26.81
CA LYS A 298 32.99 15.25 -27.38
C LYS A 298 34.45 15.71 -27.43
N THR A 299 35.21 15.51 -26.36
CA THR A 299 36.64 15.88 -26.32
C THR A 299 37.43 15.10 -27.35
N ILE A 300 37.17 13.81 -27.56
CA ILE A 300 37.84 13.00 -28.60
C ILE A 300 37.45 13.45 -30.01
N LEU A 301 36.18 13.73 -30.24
CA LEU A 301 35.67 14.13 -31.57
C LEU A 301 36.22 15.48 -32.06
N THR A 302 36.59 16.38 -31.12
CA THR A 302 37.12 17.72 -31.41
C THR A 302 38.66 17.79 -31.40
N ALA A 303 39.32 16.74 -30.90
CA ALA A 303 40.76 16.69 -30.82
C ALA A 303 41.42 16.56 -32.20
N SER A 304 42.37 17.41 -32.51
CA SER A 304 43.02 17.48 -33.82
C SER A 304 43.85 16.22 -34.16
N ASP A 305 44.46 15.61 -33.17
CA ASP A 305 45.25 14.37 -33.29
C ASP A 305 44.35 13.10 -33.49
N LYS A 306 43.06 13.20 -33.26
CA LYS A 306 42.11 12.07 -33.35
C LYS A 306 41.04 12.20 -34.46
N GLN A 307 41.23 13.15 -35.36
CA GLN A 307 40.28 13.39 -36.46
C GLN A 307 40.06 12.16 -37.36
N GLY A 308 41.08 11.31 -37.53
CA GLY A 308 41.03 10.07 -38.30
C GLY A 308 40.28 8.90 -37.62
N TRP A 309 39.90 9.04 -36.35
CA TRP A 309 39.23 7.97 -35.63
C TRP A 309 37.82 7.75 -36.14
N SER A 310 37.46 6.46 -36.36
CA SER A 310 36.07 6.15 -36.70
C SER A 310 35.10 6.44 -35.55
N VAL A 311 33.84 6.73 -35.84
CA VAL A 311 32.82 6.94 -34.82
C VAL A 311 32.67 5.72 -33.89
N LEU A 312 32.91 4.53 -34.43
CA LEU A 312 32.92 3.29 -33.64
C LEU A 312 34.02 3.32 -32.57
N VAL A 313 35.27 3.66 -32.99
CA VAL A 313 36.42 3.73 -32.06
C VAL A 313 36.17 4.77 -30.98
N VAL A 314 35.66 5.96 -31.33
CA VAL A 314 35.31 6.99 -30.34
C VAL A 314 34.29 6.49 -29.34
N GLY A 315 33.28 5.75 -29.78
CA GLY A 315 32.26 5.18 -28.90
C GLY A 315 32.85 4.15 -27.91
N MET A 316 33.72 3.28 -28.40
CA MET A 316 34.39 2.25 -27.57
C MET A 316 35.34 2.89 -26.54
N GLU A 317 36.16 3.83 -26.96
CA GLU A 317 37.07 4.58 -26.08
C GLU A 317 36.34 5.44 -25.04
N SER A 318 35.06 5.76 -25.34
CA SER A 318 34.17 6.45 -24.39
C SER A 318 33.40 5.50 -23.48
N GLY A 319 33.71 4.20 -23.48
CA GLY A 319 33.13 3.22 -22.56
C GLY A 319 31.82 2.58 -23.03
N PHE A 320 31.42 2.76 -24.30
CA PHE A 320 30.26 2.08 -24.85
C PHE A 320 30.64 0.71 -25.43
N ALA A 321 29.87 -0.32 -25.10
CA ALA A 321 30.11 -1.69 -25.59
C ALA A 321 29.85 -1.86 -27.10
N SER A 322 29.08 -0.93 -27.74
CA SER A 322 28.81 -0.96 -29.18
C SER A 322 28.33 0.40 -29.70
N ILE A 323 28.33 0.54 -31.02
CA ILE A 323 28.00 1.82 -31.70
C ILE A 323 26.53 2.25 -31.51
N ALA A 324 25.59 1.31 -31.42
CA ALA A 324 24.17 1.64 -31.38
C ALA A 324 23.75 2.34 -30.07
N PRO A 325 24.13 1.87 -28.85
CA PRO A 325 23.92 2.63 -27.62
C PRO A 325 24.65 3.98 -27.62
N PHE A 326 25.87 4.05 -28.14
CA PHE A 326 26.62 5.29 -28.23
C PHE A 326 25.88 6.33 -29.08
N THR A 327 25.48 6.01 -30.29
CA THR A 327 24.81 6.93 -31.20
C THR A 327 23.48 7.43 -30.62
N ARG A 328 22.72 6.56 -29.96
CA ARG A 328 21.46 6.94 -29.28
C ARG A 328 21.71 7.91 -28.13
N ALA A 329 22.62 7.56 -27.22
CA ALA A 329 22.96 8.43 -26.11
C ALA A 329 23.54 9.76 -26.59
N PHE A 330 24.43 9.74 -27.58
CA PHE A 330 25.02 10.97 -28.12
C PHE A 330 23.95 11.92 -28.69
N LYS A 331 22.99 11.37 -29.49
CA LYS A 331 21.89 12.17 -30.01
C LYS A 331 20.93 12.66 -28.91
N GLU A 332 20.70 11.86 -27.87
CA GLU A 332 19.89 12.27 -26.69
C GLU A 332 20.48 13.48 -25.98
N PHE A 333 21.81 13.48 -25.73
CA PHE A 333 22.47 14.53 -24.96
C PHE A 333 22.89 15.75 -25.79
N THR A 334 23.12 15.61 -27.12
CA THR A 334 23.65 16.68 -27.97
C THR A 334 22.68 17.16 -29.05
N GLY A 335 21.59 16.45 -29.28
CA GLY A 335 20.63 16.73 -30.35
C GLY A 335 21.07 16.30 -31.76
N CYS A 336 22.34 15.92 -31.97
CA CYS A 336 22.87 15.52 -33.27
C CYS A 336 23.68 14.22 -33.21
N THR A 337 24.01 13.65 -34.37
CA THR A 337 24.85 12.44 -34.43
C THR A 337 26.32 12.77 -34.17
N PRO A 338 27.15 11.79 -33.71
CA PRO A 338 28.59 12.02 -33.50
C PRO A 338 29.31 12.53 -34.74
N GLY A 339 28.96 12.02 -35.93
CA GLY A 339 29.54 12.48 -37.19
C GLY A 339 29.16 13.90 -37.56
N GLN A 340 27.92 14.31 -37.28
CA GLN A 340 27.48 15.70 -37.49
C GLN A 340 28.17 16.65 -36.52
N TYR A 341 28.28 16.24 -35.22
CA TYR A 341 28.98 16.98 -34.20
C TYR A 341 30.45 17.24 -34.59
N ARG A 342 31.17 16.22 -35.04
CA ARG A 342 32.55 16.35 -35.52
C ARG A 342 32.63 17.39 -36.66
N LYS A 343 31.77 17.32 -37.69
CA LYS A 343 31.80 18.25 -38.79
C LYS A 343 31.54 19.73 -38.38
N GLN A 344 30.72 19.91 -37.35
CA GLN A 344 30.40 21.26 -36.85
C GLN A 344 31.49 21.85 -35.98
N HIS A 345 32.28 21.02 -35.29
CA HIS A 345 33.25 21.47 -34.25
C HIS A 345 34.70 21.14 -34.60
N SER A 346 35.01 20.44 -35.69
CA SER A 346 36.38 20.30 -36.19
C SER A 346 36.82 21.66 -36.72
N THR A 347 37.68 22.31 -36.03
CA THR A 347 38.41 23.51 -36.48
C THR A 347 39.15 23.11 -37.77
N LYS A 348 38.98 23.89 -38.86
CA LYS A 348 39.77 23.75 -40.09
C LYS A 348 41.23 24.00 -39.80
#